data_1e950ef369e99e4bef9af0efdcbf1fe5
#
_entry.id   1e950ef369e99e4bef9af0efdcbf1fe5
#
_cell.length_a   1.000
_cell.length_b   1.000
_cell.length_c   1.000
_cell.angle_alpha   90.00
_cell.angle_beta   90.00
_cell.angle_gamma   90.00
#
_symmetry.space_group_name_H-M   'P 1'
#
loop_
_entity.id
_entity.type
_entity.pdbx_description
1 polymer ?
#
loop_
_entity_poly.entity_id
_entity_poly.type
_entity_poly.pdbx_seq_one_letter_code
_entity_poly.pdbx_strand_id
1 'polypeptide(L)' 'MKILLFGRLGETIGREIEYELPPGGCTVAALRAALAKEHEALAAESVRACIDQEIVPENARVLPGQEIAFVPPLSGG' A
#
# COMPACT_ATOMS: atom_id res chain seq x y z
N MET A 1 7.62 2.75 -9.25
CA MET A 1 7.75 2.69 -7.77
C MET A 1 7.42 1.31 -7.27
N LYS A 2 8.26 0.77 -6.42
CA LYS A 2 7.98 -0.52 -5.80
C LYS A 2 7.08 -0.37 -4.60
N ILE A 3 6.10 -1.23 -4.50
CA ILE A 3 5.20 -1.26 -3.35
C ILE A 3 5.37 -2.61 -2.70
N LEU A 4 5.74 -2.61 -1.42
CA LEU A 4 6.00 -3.83 -0.68
C LEU A 4 4.71 -4.33 -0.03
N LEU A 5 4.57 -5.65 0.02
CA LEU A 5 3.39 -6.30 0.56
C LEU A 5 3.84 -7.32 1.59
N PHE A 6 3.38 -7.15 2.82
CA PHE A 6 3.80 -8.01 3.91
C PHE A 6 2.73 -9.03 4.31
N GLY A 7 3.15 -10.08 5.00
CA GLY A 7 2.27 -11.09 5.53
C GLY A 7 1.46 -11.76 4.44
N ARG A 8 0.19 -11.96 4.70
CA ARG A 8 -0.71 -12.62 3.76
C ARG A 8 -0.87 -11.88 2.44
N LEU A 9 -0.67 -10.57 2.45
CA LEU A 9 -0.73 -9.81 1.22
C LEU A 9 0.37 -10.25 0.28
N GLY A 10 1.56 -10.50 0.81
CA GLY A 10 2.66 -10.99 0.01
C GLY A 10 2.41 -12.38 -0.55
N GLU A 11 1.70 -13.22 0.19
CA GLU A 11 1.37 -14.57 -0.27
C GLU A 11 0.30 -14.55 -1.37
N THR A 12 -0.64 -13.64 -1.26
CA THR A 12 -1.76 -13.56 -2.21
C THR A 12 -1.41 -12.82 -3.48
N ILE A 13 -0.69 -11.73 -3.35
CA ILE A 13 -0.41 -10.80 -4.45
C ILE A 13 1.02 -10.94 -4.95
N GLY A 14 1.96 -11.12 -4.02
CA GLY A 14 3.37 -11.10 -4.29
C GLY A 14 4.04 -10.16 -3.30
N ARG A 15 5.33 -10.33 -3.07
CA ARG A 15 6.04 -9.55 -2.07
C ARG A 15 6.20 -8.09 -2.45
N GLU A 16 6.22 -7.81 -3.75
CA GLU A 16 6.28 -6.45 -4.24
C GLU A 16 5.59 -6.34 -5.57
N ILE A 17 5.04 -5.17 -5.82
CA ILE A 17 4.41 -4.86 -7.11
C ILE A 17 4.93 -3.52 -7.57
N GLU A 18 4.88 -3.30 -8.87
CA GLU A 18 5.25 -2.03 -9.46
C GLU A 18 4.00 -1.21 -9.73
N TYR A 19 4.10 0.08 -9.45
CA TYR A 19 3.03 1.01 -9.77
C TYR A 19 3.64 2.35 -10.17
N GLU A 20 3.13 2.93 -11.24
CA GLU A 20 3.61 4.22 -11.69
C GLU A 20 2.79 5.34 -11.06
N LEU A 21 3.42 6.12 -10.18
CA LEU A 21 2.75 7.23 -9.55
C LEU A 21 2.46 8.32 -10.56
N PRO A 22 1.32 9.01 -10.42
CA PRO A 22 1.09 10.19 -11.23
C PRO A 22 2.09 11.30 -10.88
N PRO A 23 2.33 12.24 -11.77
CA PRO A 23 3.21 13.37 -11.47
C PRO A 23 2.77 14.08 -10.19
N GLY A 24 3.74 14.34 -9.31
CA GLY A 24 3.44 14.97 -8.03
C GLY A 24 2.94 14.05 -6.95
N GLY A 25 2.80 12.75 -7.26
CA GLY A 25 2.34 11.77 -6.28
C GLY A 25 0.82 11.74 -6.13
N CYS A 26 0.36 11.04 -5.10
CA CYS A 26 -1.06 10.93 -4.81
C CYS A 26 -1.24 10.61 -3.33
N THR A 27 -2.48 10.58 -2.87
CA THR A 27 -2.76 10.16 -1.49
C THR A 27 -2.70 8.65 -1.38
N VAL A 28 -2.54 8.16 -0.15
CA VAL A 28 -2.62 6.72 0.12
C VAL A 28 -3.97 6.17 -0.36
N ALA A 29 -5.05 6.91 -0.08
CA ALA A 29 -6.39 6.48 -0.50
C ALA A 29 -6.49 6.31 -2.01
N ALA A 30 -5.93 7.24 -2.77
CA ALA A 30 -5.94 7.15 -4.24
C ALA A 30 -5.10 5.99 -4.73
N LEU A 31 -3.94 5.79 -4.14
CA LEU A 31 -3.07 4.67 -4.49
C LEU A 31 -3.76 3.34 -4.19
N ARG A 32 -4.33 3.21 -2.99
CA ARG A 32 -5.05 2.02 -2.59
C ARG A 32 -6.20 1.71 -3.56
N ALA A 33 -6.98 2.73 -3.92
CA ALA A 33 -8.10 2.55 -4.82
C ALA A 33 -7.64 2.05 -6.19
N ALA A 34 -6.54 2.60 -6.69
CA ALA A 34 -5.99 2.17 -7.97
C ALA A 34 -5.50 0.72 -7.92
N LEU A 35 -4.80 0.36 -6.85
CA LEU A 35 -4.28 -1.00 -6.70
C LEU A 35 -5.39 -2.01 -6.43
N ALA A 36 -6.43 -1.61 -5.74
CA ALA A 36 -7.54 -2.51 -5.40
C ALA A 36 -8.29 -2.98 -6.63
N LYS A 37 -8.19 -2.29 -7.74
CA LYS A 37 -8.82 -2.72 -8.99
C LYS A 37 -8.26 -4.05 -9.47
N GLU A 38 -6.98 -4.30 -9.21
CA GLU A 38 -6.34 -5.55 -9.58
C GLU A 38 -6.13 -6.48 -8.39
N HIS A 39 -6.05 -5.91 -7.20
CA HIS A 39 -5.74 -6.65 -5.98
C HIS A 39 -6.76 -6.30 -4.91
N GLU A 40 -7.90 -6.96 -4.97
CA GLU A 40 -9.04 -6.68 -4.13
C GLU A 40 -8.73 -6.67 -2.64
N ALA A 41 -7.79 -7.48 -2.21
CA ALA A 41 -7.39 -7.56 -0.81
C ALA A 41 -6.91 -6.21 -0.27
N LEU A 42 -6.41 -5.33 -1.14
CA LEU A 42 -5.92 -4.03 -0.72
C LEU A 42 -7.04 -3.03 -0.42
N ALA A 43 -8.27 -3.36 -0.76
CA ALA A 43 -9.41 -2.49 -0.45
C ALA A 43 -9.81 -2.54 1.03
N ALA A 44 -9.36 -3.55 1.77
CA ALA A 44 -9.75 -3.71 3.16
C ALA A 44 -9.21 -2.60 4.04
N GLU A 45 -10.06 -2.01 4.87
CA GLU A 45 -9.65 -0.95 5.78
C GLU A 45 -8.64 -1.42 6.82
N SER A 46 -8.66 -2.70 7.14
CA SER A 46 -7.71 -3.27 8.09
C SER A 46 -6.29 -3.34 7.56
N VAL A 47 -6.13 -3.25 6.24
CA VAL A 47 -4.80 -3.20 5.62
C VAL A 47 -4.29 -1.77 5.73
N ARG A 48 -3.15 -1.60 6.37
CA ARG A 48 -2.59 -0.27 6.64
C ARG A 48 -1.46 0.05 5.68
N ALA A 49 -1.28 1.32 5.39
CA ALA A 49 -0.19 1.77 4.55
C ALA A 49 0.95 2.30 5.42
N CYS A 50 2.17 2.04 4.98
CA CYS A 50 3.38 2.56 5.62
C CYS A 50 4.17 3.34 4.59
N ILE A 51 4.67 4.50 4.99
CA ILE A 51 5.60 5.28 4.17
C ILE A 51 6.89 5.38 4.97
N ASP A 52 7.98 4.93 4.36
CA ASP A 52 9.29 4.93 5.00
C ASP A 52 9.23 4.30 6.39
N GLN A 53 8.53 3.16 6.46
CA GLN A 53 8.42 2.31 7.65
C GLN A 53 7.54 2.88 8.77
N GLU A 54 6.77 3.91 8.47
CA GLU A 54 5.82 4.45 9.45
C GLU A 54 4.40 4.30 8.95
N ILE A 55 3.49 3.86 9.81
CA ILE A 55 2.07 3.76 9.46
C ILE A 55 1.52 5.16 9.29
N VAL A 56 0.83 5.37 8.18
CA VAL A 56 0.29 6.70 7.84
C VAL A 56 -1.20 6.61 7.55
N PRO A 57 -1.92 7.73 7.71
CA PRO A 57 -3.34 7.75 7.39
C PRO A 57 -3.60 7.78 5.88
N GLU A 58 -4.86 7.56 5.51
CA GLU A 58 -5.24 7.50 4.10
C GLU A 58 -5.04 8.81 3.35
N ASN A 59 -5.05 9.91 4.06
CA ASN A 59 -4.84 11.22 3.43
C ASN A 59 -3.35 11.61 3.31
N ALA A 60 -2.45 10.75 3.76
CA ALA A 60 -1.02 11.01 3.61
C ALA A 60 -0.64 11.02 2.14
N ARG A 61 0.35 11.83 1.81
CA ARG A 61 0.82 11.96 0.44
C ARG A 61 1.92 10.95 0.15
N VAL A 62 1.79 10.25 -0.96
CA VAL A 62 2.81 9.33 -1.46
C VAL A 62 3.57 10.06 -2.55
N LEU A 63 4.89 10.20 -2.37
CA LEU A 63 5.74 10.93 -3.29
C LEU A 63 6.79 10.01 -3.91
N PRO A 64 7.28 10.33 -5.11
CA PRO A 64 8.36 9.54 -5.71
C PRO A 64 9.56 9.44 -4.79
N GLY A 65 10.19 8.29 -4.77
CA GLY A 65 11.37 8.06 -3.94
C GLY A 65 11.10 7.54 -2.55
N GLN A 66 9.85 7.54 -2.12
CA GLN A 66 9.50 6.98 -0.81
C GLN A 66 9.33 5.47 -0.90
N GLU A 67 9.54 4.80 0.24
CA GLU A 67 9.27 3.37 0.36
C GLU A 67 7.82 3.20 0.84
N ILE A 68 7.03 2.49 0.05
CA ILE A 68 5.62 2.28 0.36
C ILE A 68 5.40 0.81 0.62
N ALA A 69 4.66 0.51 1.68
CA ALA A 69 4.31 -0.86 2.02
C ALA A 69 2.87 -0.92 2.51
N PHE A 70 2.22 -2.05 2.25
CA PHE A 70 0.93 -2.34 2.84
C PHE A 70 1.11 -3.51 3.79
N VAL A 71 0.55 -3.39 4.97
CA VAL A 71 0.66 -4.41 6.00
C VAL A 71 -0.73 -4.89 6.40
N PRO A 72 -0.91 -6.19 6.57
CA PRO A 72 -2.19 -6.73 7.02
C PRO A 72 -2.39 -6.42 8.50
N PRO A 73 -3.62 -6.57 9.00
CA PRO A 73 -3.84 -6.39 10.43
C PRO A 73 -3.07 -7.46 11.20
N LEU A 74 -2.64 -7.11 12.40
CA LEU A 74 -2.00 -8.07 13.27
C LEU A 74 -3.04 -9.11 13.68
N SER A 75 -2.79 -10.36 13.34
CA SER A 75 -3.71 -11.43 13.66
C SER A 75 -3.63 -11.78 15.13
N GLY A 76 -4.74 -12.24 15.69
CA GLY A 76 -4.80 -12.65 17.08
C GLY A 76 -4.74 -11.52 18.07
N GLY A 77 -4.78 -10.35 17.53
CA GLY A 77 -4.77 -9.20 18.44
C GLY A 77 -5.08 -8.10 17.65
#